data_90a8d45d912d6106c1f2c95ffaa23aba
#
_entry.id   90a8d45d912d6106c1f2c95ffaa23aba
#
_cell.length_a   1.000
_cell.length_b   1.000
_cell.length_c   1.000
_cell.angle_alpha   90.00
_cell.angle_beta   90.00
_cell.angle_gamma   90.00
#
_symmetry.space_group_name_H-M   'P 1'
#
loop_
_entity.id
_entity.type
_entity.pdbx_description
1 polymer ?
#
loop_
_entity_poly.entity_id
_entity_poly.type
_entity_poly.pdbx_seq_one_letter_code
_entity_poly.pdbx_strand_id
1 'polypeptide(L)'
;MRRCKGTVRLAATLLIVAAASAGQAQTLGQADTTGVNTIKELFEKLHSCWRPPPAASVNPMDITVVVSFNRTGEILGRPRITYESAQASDVDRLAYRVAVMEALQRCTPMPFTETMAGAAAGRPFAVQFRNTKHQPERRAWLSPKTL
;
A
#
# COMPACT_ATOMS: atom_id res chain seq x y z
N MET A 1 6.21 -4.11 -92.38
CA MET A 1 5.54 -5.37 -92.73
C MET A 1 5.29 -6.22 -91.49
N ARG A 2 4.09 -6.75 -91.48
CA ARG A 2 3.59 -7.85 -90.59
C ARG A 2 3.16 -7.51 -89.15
N ARG A 3 1.88 -7.52 -89.06
CA ARG A 3 0.94 -7.63 -87.94
C ARG A 3 1.19 -8.83 -87.13
N CYS A 4 0.94 -8.77 -85.78
CA CYS A 4 0.29 -9.84 -85.09
C CYS A 4 -0.62 -9.26 -84.02
N LYS A 5 -1.87 -9.62 -84.12
CA LYS A 5 -2.95 -9.40 -83.16
C LYS A 5 -2.84 -10.39 -82.01
N GLY A 6 -2.89 -9.92 -80.80
CA GLY A 6 -3.05 -10.75 -79.62
C GLY A 6 -4.14 -10.22 -78.71
N THR A 7 -5.22 -10.89 -78.71
CA THR A 7 -6.42 -10.64 -77.88
C THR A 7 -6.13 -10.86 -76.39
N VAL A 8 -6.27 -9.83 -75.65
CA VAL A 8 -6.18 -9.93 -74.15
C VAL A 8 -7.59 -10.09 -73.60
N ARG A 9 -7.83 -11.23 -72.99
CA ARG A 9 -9.04 -11.50 -72.22
C ARG A 9 -8.94 -10.84 -70.87
N LEU A 10 -9.90 -9.98 -70.55
CA LEU A 10 -10.10 -9.43 -69.19
C LEU A 10 -10.62 -10.56 -68.31
N ALA A 11 -9.84 -10.94 -67.29
CA ALA A 11 -10.33 -11.67 -66.15
C ALA A 11 -10.37 -10.68 -64.97
N ALA A 12 -11.58 -10.26 -64.65
CA ALA A 12 -11.82 -9.45 -63.45
C ALA A 12 -11.82 -10.36 -62.25
N THR A 13 -10.73 -10.37 -61.48
CA THR A 13 -10.67 -11.02 -60.19
C THR A 13 -11.04 -9.98 -59.12
N LEU A 14 -12.25 -10.16 -58.58
CA LEU A 14 -12.77 -9.41 -57.44
C LEU A 14 -12.04 -9.89 -56.19
N LEU A 15 -11.07 -9.14 -55.71
CA LEU A 15 -10.44 -9.35 -54.40
C LEU A 15 -11.32 -8.72 -53.32
N ILE A 16 -12.09 -9.52 -52.61
CA ILE A 16 -12.80 -9.14 -51.40
C ILE A 16 -11.75 -9.08 -50.27
N VAL A 17 -11.31 -7.88 -49.94
CA VAL A 17 -10.48 -7.62 -48.73
C VAL A 17 -11.44 -7.65 -47.53
N ALA A 18 -11.49 -8.78 -46.82
CA ALA A 18 -12.09 -8.84 -45.49
C ALA A 18 -11.19 -8.07 -44.53
N ALA A 19 -11.58 -6.87 -44.15
CA ALA A 19 -10.98 -6.12 -43.08
C ALA A 19 -11.34 -6.83 -41.75
N ALA A 20 -10.45 -7.67 -41.25
CA ALA A 20 -10.51 -8.16 -39.90
C ALA A 20 -10.21 -6.99 -38.94
N SER A 21 -11.25 -6.40 -38.39
CA SER A 21 -11.14 -5.49 -37.27
C SER A 21 -10.62 -6.29 -36.08
N ALA A 22 -9.30 -6.31 -35.90
CA ALA A 22 -8.70 -6.75 -34.66
C ALA A 22 -9.15 -5.78 -33.58
N GLY A 23 -10.17 -6.15 -32.81
CA GLY A 23 -10.55 -5.49 -31.61
C GLY A 23 -9.33 -5.48 -30.69
N GLN A 24 -8.70 -4.32 -30.55
CA GLN A 24 -7.72 -4.11 -29.50
C GLN A 24 -8.48 -4.24 -28.17
N ALA A 25 -8.38 -5.42 -27.55
CA ALA A 25 -8.68 -5.57 -26.15
C ALA A 25 -7.75 -4.58 -25.44
N GLN A 26 -8.31 -3.46 -24.99
CA GLN A 26 -7.64 -2.58 -24.07
C GLN A 26 -7.35 -3.42 -22.84
N THR A 27 -6.10 -3.83 -22.71
CA THR A 27 -5.56 -4.36 -21.47
C THR A 27 -5.79 -3.23 -20.48
N LEU A 28 -6.86 -3.39 -19.66
CA LEU A 28 -7.02 -2.59 -18.45
C LEU A 28 -5.69 -2.74 -17.73
N GLY A 29 -4.98 -1.62 -17.57
CA GLY A 29 -3.61 -1.60 -17.11
C GLY A 29 -3.51 -2.51 -15.90
N GLN A 30 -2.62 -3.49 -16.00
CA GLN A 30 -2.21 -4.26 -14.84
C GLN A 30 -1.75 -3.23 -13.83
N ALA A 31 -2.57 -3.02 -12.80
CA ALA A 31 -2.17 -2.23 -11.65
C ALA A 31 -0.84 -2.80 -11.19
N ASP A 32 0.17 -1.95 -11.12
CA ASP A 32 1.52 -2.31 -10.71
C ASP A 32 1.42 -2.90 -9.31
N THR A 33 1.34 -4.25 -9.22
CA THR A 33 1.09 -4.98 -7.96
C THR A 33 2.35 -5.07 -7.09
N THR A 34 3.43 -4.42 -7.53
CA THR A 34 4.74 -4.44 -6.87
C THR A 34 4.89 -3.30 -5.87
N GLY A 35 3.86 -2.95 -5.10
CA GLY A 35 3.96 -1.87 -4.12
C GLY A 35 2.73 -1.74 -3.25
N VAL A 36 2.77 -0.81 -2.32
CA VAL A 36 1.64 -0.44 -1.46
C VAL A 36 0.59 0.29 -2.30
N ASN A 37 -0.57 -0.34 -2.49
CA ASN A 37 -1.65 0.17 -3.34
C ASN A 37 -2.91 0.59 -2.56
N THR A 38 -3.00 0.21 -1.30
CA THR A 38 -4.15 0.52 -0.43
C THR A 38 -3.72 1.07 0.92
N ILE A 39 -4.63 1.77 1.60
CA ILE A 39 -4.41 2.25 2.97
C ILE A 39 -4.17 1.07 3.93
N LYS A 40 -4.85 -0.05 3.72
CA LYS A 40 -4.65 -1.25 4.52
C LYS A 40 -3.21 -1.76 4.40
N GLU A 41 -2.72 -1.92 3.17
CA GLU A 41 -1.33 -2.33 2.91
C GLU A 41 -0.31 -1.34 3.47
N LEU A 42 -0.60 -0.04 3.44
CA LEU A 42 0.22 0.99 4.10
C LEU A 42 0.38 0.70 5.59
N PHE A 43 -0.73 0.45 6.29
CA PHE A 43 -0.68 0.15 7.72
C PHE A 43 0.01 -1.19 8.01
N GLU A 44 -0.26 -2.23 7.22
CA GLU A 44 0.40 -3.53 7.33
C GLU A 44 1.91 -3.41 7.13
N LYS A 45 2.34 -2.62 6.13
CA LYS A 45 3.74 -2.35 5.88
C LYS A 45 4.40 -1.64 7.05
N LEU A 46 3.78 -0.58 7.58
CA LEU A 46 4.30 0.15 8.74
C LEU A 46 4.40 -0.75 9.99
N HIS A 47 3.39 -1.59 10.23
CA HIS A 47 3.44 -2.56 11.32
C HIS A 47 4.50 -3.64 11.13
N SER A 48 4.78 -4.06 9.90
CA SER A 48 5.84 -5.03 9.62
C SER A 48 7.25 -4.52 9.94
N CYS A 49 7.45 -3.21 9.87
CA CYS A 49 8.71 -2.57 10.23
C CYS A 49 8.84 -2.31 11.74
N TRP A 50 7.74 -2.40 12.47
CA TRP A 50 7.78 -2.10 13.89
C TRP A 50 8.34 -3.26 14.71
N ARG A 51 9.26 -2.92 15.57
CA ARG A 51 9.85 -3.82 16.56
C ARG A 51 9.59 -3.24 17.94
N PRO A 52 8.62 -3.81 18.67
CA PRO A 52 8.30 -3.32 20.01
C PRO A 52 9.51 -3.46 20.94
N PRO A 53 9.68 -2.57 21.90
CA PRO A 53 10.71 -2.71 22.93
C PRO A 53 10.54 -4.06 23.68
N PRO A 54 11.64 -4.66 24.16
CA PRO A 54 11.59 -5.92 24.88
C PRO A 54 10.71 -5.82 26.13
N ALA A 55 9.78 -6.76 26.31
CA ALA A 55 8.85 -6.77 27.46
C ALA A 55 9.55 -6.95 28.83
N ALA A 56 10.82 -7.38 28.84
CA ALA A 56 11.64 -7.44 30.05
C ALA A 56 12.14 -6.06 30.51
N SER A 57 12.15 -5.06 29.61
CA SER A 57 12.72 -3.74 29.87
C SER A 57 11.66 -2.65 30.04
N VAL A 58 10.46 -2.84 29.49
CA VAL A 58 9.39 -1.85 29.49
C VAL A 58 8.01 -2.50 29.63
N ASN A 59 7.06 -1.75 30.20
CA ASN A 59 5.68 -2.18 30.25
C ASN A 59 5.00 -2.02 28.88
N PRO A 60 4.07 -2.91 28.49
CA PRO A 60 3.30 -2.76 27.26
C PRO A 60 2.47 -1.47 27.27
N MET A 61 2.53 -0.73 26.18
CA MET A 61 1.71 0.47 25.97
C MET A 61 1.28 0.62 24.52
N ASP A 62 0.25 1.40 24.32
CA ASP A 62 -0.22 1.83 22.99
C ASP A 62 0.31 3.23 22.69
N ILE A 63 0.73 3.44 21.45
CA ILE A 63 1.18 4.74 20.97
C ILE A 63 0.59 5.01 19.58
N THR A 64 0.10 6.22 19.34
CA THR A 64 -0.39 6.65 18.03
C THR A 64 0.48 7.78 17.51
N VAL A 65 0.91 7.64 16.27
CA VAL A 65 1.68 8.66 15.57
C VAL A 65 0.94 9.11 14.30
N VAL A 66 0.93 10.39 14.03
CA VAL A 66 0.47 10.95 12.76
C VAL A 66 1.68 11.21 11.87
N VAL A 67 1.65 10.62 10.69
CA VAL A 67 2.70 10.71 9.67
C VAL A 67 2.07 11.04 8.31
N SER A 68 2.76 11.83 7.50
CA SER A 68 2.39 12.09 6.10
C SER A 68 3.57 11.70 5.20
N PHE A 69 3.25 11.35 3.95
CA PHE A 69 4.25 10.98 2.96
C PHE A 69 4.17 11.91 1.75
N ASN A 70 5.29 12.08 1.07
CA ASN A 70 5.32 12.67 -0.26
C ASN A 70 5.05 11.58 -1.33
N ARG A 71 5.03 11.97 -2.60
CA ARG A 71 4.80 11.04 -3.72
C ARG A 71 5.89 9.97 -3.86
N THR A 72 7.10 10.24 -3.40
CA THR A 72 8.22 9.29 -3.44
C THR A 72 8.23 8.34 -2.24
N GLY A 73 7.23 8.44 -1.35
CA GLY A 73 7.13 7.60 -0.16
C GLY A 73 8.01 8.04 1.01
N GLU A 74 8.66 9.19 0.91
CA GLU A 74 9.43 9.77 2.02
C GLU A 74 8.50 10.47 3.01
N ILE A 75 8.90 10.53 4.26
CA ILE A 75 8.14 11.23 5.30
C ILE A 75 8.14 12.73 5.01
N LEU A 76 6.94 13.29 4.94
CA LEU A 76 6.71 14.72 4.76
C LEU A 76 6.58 15.39 6.13
N GLY A 77 7.54 16.26 6.45
CA GLY A 77 7.56 16.96 7.72
C GLY A 77 7.99 16.07 8.90
N ARG A 78 7.48 16.39 10.10
CA ARG A 78 7.81 15.67 11.32
C ARG A 78 6.63 14.80 11.77
N PRO A 79 6.82 13.50 12.01
CA PRO A 79 5.81 12.66 12.64
C PRO A 79 5.44 13.22 14.02
N ARG A 80 4.14 13.18 14.36
CA ARG A 80 3.65 13.69 15.64
C ARG A 80 2.99 12.56 16.42
N ILE A 81 3.44 12.38 17.66
CA ILE A 81 2.76 11.48 18.60
C ILE A 81 1.51 12.19 19.10
N THR A 82 0.35 11.57 18.96
CA THR A 82 -0.96 12.12 19.32
C THR A 82 -1.62 11.38 20.47
N TYR A 83 -1.14 10.18 20.78
CA TYR A 83 -1.64 9.40 21.90
C TYR A 83 -0.53 8.52 22.47
N GLU A 84 -0.51 8.40 23.79
CA GLU A 84 0.29 7.47 24.56
C GLU A 84 -0.55 6.97 25.73
N SER A 85 -0.41 5.69 26.11
CA SER A 85 -1.13 5.13 27.26
C SER A 85 -0.84 5.94 28.53
N ALA A 86 -1.90 6.34 29.24
CA ALA A 86 -1.77 7.21 30.41
C ALA A 86 -0.95 6.59 31.57
N GLN A 87 -1.00 5.25 31.69
CA GLN A 87 -0.32 4.49 32.74
C GLN A 87 1.17 4.26 32.46
N ALA A 88 1.65 4.61 31.26
CA ALA A 88 3.04 4.38 30.88
C ALA A 88 3.98 5.30 31.68
N SER A 89 5.08 4.73 32.18
CA SER A 89 6.16 5.51 32.79
C SER A 89 6.91 6.33 31.73
N ASP A 90 7.72 7.30 32.14
CA ASP A 90 8.54 8.09 31.22
C ASP A 90 9.57 7.23 30.47
N VAL A 91 10.08 6.18 31.14
CA VAL A 91 11.01 5.21 30.52
C VAL A 91 10.30 4.42 29.42
N ASP A 92 9.07 3.92 29.70
CA ASP A 92 8.27 3.23 28.70
C ASP A 92 7.97 4.12 27.49
N ARG A 93 7.51 5.35 27.74
CA ARG A 93 7.22 6.32 26.67
C ARG A 93 8.42 6.58 25.80
N LEU A 94 9.59 6.82 26.41
CA LEU A 94 10.82 7.07 25.64
C LEU A 94 11.17 5.88 24.75
N ALA A 95 11.14 4.65 25.31
CA ALA A 95 11.47 3.44 24.57
C ALA A 95 10.52 3.22 23.38
N TYR A 96 9.21 3.43 23.56
CA TYR A 96 8.22 3.30 22.48
C TYR A 96 8.33 4.41 21.44
N ARG A 97 8.61 5.65 21.85
CA ARG A 97 8.87 6.75 20.91
C ARG A 97 10.04 6.43 19.99
N VAL A 98 11.15 5.95 20.55
CA VAL A 98 12.32 5.53 19.77
C VAL A 98 11.95 4.40 18.82
N ALA A 99 11.32 3.34 19.31
CA ALA A 99 10.95 2.18 18.49
C ALA A 99 10.02 2.55 17.31
N VAL A 100 9.07 3.47 17.54
CA VAL A 100 8.16 3.96 16.48
C VAL A 100 8.92 4.80 15.46
N MET A 101 9.79 5.72 15.88
CA MET A 101 10.59 6.52 14.94
C MET A 101 11.53 5.66 14.11
N GLU A 102 12.15 4.65 14.69
CA GLU A 102 12.94 3.66 13.96
C GLU A 102 12.10 2.82 12.98
N ALA A 103 10.86 2.44 13.36
CA ALA A 103 9.96 1.75 12.45
C ALA A 103 9.63 2.60 11.22
N LEU A 104 9.33 3.87 11.41
CA LEU A 104 9.08 4.80 10.33
C LEU A 104 10.31 4.94 9.42
N GLN A 105 11.51 5.06 9.98
CA GLN A 105 12.76 5.13 9.20
C GLN A 105 13.02 3.85 8.41
N ARG A 106 12.80 2.67 9.01
CA ARG A 106 12.98 1.37 8.32
C ARG A 106 11.99 1.15 7.18
N CYS A 107 10.81 1.75 7.28
CA CYS A 107 9.75 1.61 6.27
C CYS A 107 9.79 2.67 5.18
N THR A 108 10.65 3.66 5.27
CA THR A 108 10.74 4.74 4.27
C THR A 108 12.03 4.66 3.47
N PRO A 109 11.96 4.96 2.17
CA PRO A 109 10.76 5.39 1.42
C PRO A 109 9.72 4.28 1.28
N MET A 110 8.43 4.64 1.44
CA MET A 110 7.32 3.71 1.27
C MET A 110 7.15 3.37 -0.22
N PRO A 111 7.14 2.09 -0.60
CA PRO A 111 7.04 1.69 -2.00
C PRO A 111 5.60 1.80 -2.50
N PHE A 112 5.10 3.01 -2.68
CA PHE A 112 3.77 3.25 -3.22
C PHE A 112 3.68 2.88 -4.70
N THR A 113 2.53 2.33 -5.12
CA THR A 113 2.15 2.35 -6.53
C THR A 113 1.90 3.79 -6.98
N GLU A 114 1.95 4.09 -8.28
CA GLU A 114 1.73 5.44 -8.81
C GLU A 114 0.36 6.00 -8.36
N THR A 115 -0.68 5.17 -8.42
CA THR A 115 -2.02 5.54 -7.99
C THR A 115 -2.06 5.88 -6.50
N MET A 116 -1.45 5.04 -5.67
CA MET A 116 -1.43 5.26 -4.21
C MET A 116 -0.55 6.45 -3.84
N ALA A 117 0.57 6.66 -4.53
CA ALA A 117 1.43 7.83 -4.35
C ALA A 117 0.68 9.14 -4.58
N GLY A 118 -0.14 9.21 -5.64
CA GLY A 118 -1.01 10.36 -5.88
C GLY A 118 -2.09 10.55 -4.82
N ALA A 119 -2.69 9.46 -4.35
CA ALA A 119 -3.77 9.50 -3.36
C ALA A 119 -3.27 9.78 -1.93
N ALA A 120 -2.07 9.31 -1.57
CA ALA A 120 -1.52 9.41 -0.22
C ALA A 120 -0.71 10.70 0.03
N ALA A 121 -0.17 11.31 -1.03
CA ALA A 121 0.74 12.45 -0.90
C ALA A 121 0.11 13.62 -0.12
N GLY A 122 0.80 14.04 0.93
CA GLY A 122 0.39 15.14 1.80
C GLY A 122 -0.73 14.83 2.79
N ARG A 123 -1.33 13.64 2.74
CA ARG A 123 -2.39 13.25 3.67
C ARG A 123 -1.81 12.75 4.98
N PRO A 124 -2.39 13.14 6.14
CA PRO A 124 -2.00 12.61 7.43
C PRO A 124 -2.63 11.22 7.67
N PHE A 125 -1.82 10.29 8.13
CA PHE A 125 -2.24 8.96 8.55
C PHE A 125 -1.97 8.80 10.05
N ALA A 126 -3.01 8.48 10.83
CA ALA A 126 -2.88 8.15 12.24
C ALA A 126 -2.62 6.64 12.38
N VAL A 127 -1.40 6.29 12.71
CA VAL A 127 -0.95 4.90 12.85
C VAL A 127 -0.83 4.56 14.32
N GLN A 128 -1.56 3.53 14.76
CA GLN A 128 -1.49 3.04 16.13
C GLN A 128 -0.59 1.82 16.20
N PHE A 129 0.42 1.87 17.05
CA PHE A 129 1.28 0.76 17.39
C PHE A 129 0.89 0.20 18.76
N ARG A 130 0.53 -1.07 18.80
CA ARG A 130 0.10 -1.77 20.02
C ARG A 130 1.03 -2.91 20.34
N ASN A 131 1.45 -3.01 21.58
CA ASN A 131 2.13 -4.21 22.05
C ASN A 131 1.07 -5.23 22.48
N THR A 132 0.80 -6.22 21.63
CA THR A 132 -0.31 -7.18 21.75
C THR A 132 -0.23 -8.14 22.94
N LYS A 133 0.79 -8.04 23.79
CA LYS A 133 0.85 -8.87 25.01
C LYS A 133 -0.19 -8.50 26.08
N HIS A 134 -1.02 -7.46 25.83
CA HIS A 134 -2.02 -6.98 26.78
C HIS A 134 -3.46 -7.22 26.33
N GLN A 135 -3.76 -8.38 25.75
CA GLN A 135 -5.14 -8.73 25.38
C GLN A 135 -5.67 -10.01 26.04
N PRO A 136 -5.76 -10.11 27.39
CA PRO A 136 -6.64 -11.09 28.00
C PRO A 136 -8.05 -10.58 28.32
N GLU A 137 -8.28 -9.26 28.46
CA GLU A 137 -9.53 -8.79 29.08
C GLU A 137 -10.75 -8.59 28.16
N ARG A 138 -10.58 -8.48 26.85
CA ARG A 138 -11.74 -8.27 25.95
C ARG A 138 -12.61 -9.52 25.74
N ARG A 139 -12.14 -10.71 26.07
CA ARG A 139 -12.93 -11.94 25.91
C ARG A 139 -13.78 -12.29 27.12
N ALA A 140 -13.53 -11.69 28.27
CA ALA A 140 -14.26 -11.99 29.51
C ALA A 140 -15.72 -11.53 29.49
N TRP A 141 -16.08 -10.55 28.66
CA TRP A 141 -17.43 -10.00 28.56
C TRP A 141 -18.38 -10.81 27.66
N LEU A 142 -17.84 -11.78 26.90
CA LEU A 142 -18.63 -12.58 25.96
C LEU A 142 -18.88 -14.02 26.39
N SER A 143 -18.50 -14.40 27.61
CA SER A 143 -18.87 -15.70 28.17
C SER A 143 -20.28 -15.61 28.74
N PRO A 144 -21.29 -16.28 28.13
CA PRO A 144 -22.59 -16.38 28.76
C PRO A 144 -22.43 -17.10 30.08
N LYS A 145 -22.86 -16.46 31.19
CA LYS A 145 -23.05 -17.16 32.46
C LYS A 145 -24.09 -18.25 32.21
N THR A 146 -23.66 -19.48 32.10
CA THR A 146 -24.53 -20.64 32.24
C THR A 146 -24.97 -20.69 33.70
N LEU A 147 -26.26 -20.42 33.93
CA LEU A 147 -27.00 -20.76 35.16
C LEU A 147 -27.21 -22.26 35.23
#